data_8c4c333a80fc3f56ea30ad8c0419d551
#
_entry.id   8c4c333a80fc3f56ea30ad8c0419d551
#
_cell.length_a   1.000
_cell.length_b   1.000
_cell.length_c   1.000
_cell.angle_alpha   90.00
_cell.angle_beta   90.00
_cell.angle_gamma   90.00
#
_symmetry.space_group_name_H-M   'P 1'
#
loop_
_entity.id
_entity.type
_entity.pdbx_description
1 polymer ?
#
loop_
_entity_poly.entity_id
_entity_poly.type
_entity_poly.pdbx_seq_one_letter_code
_entity_poly.pdbx_strand_id
1 'polypeptide(L)'
;MIPEIIASLEYGVAVLGIKVLLVLGHSNCGAVKAAMNAGTVPGQISALYQYLQPAVAKSDGNIDKATEVNARFQAELLRASSTVIRDAAKAHQLKVTAGVYDLATRKVRLSELPYLE
;
A
#
# COMPACT_ATOMS: atom_id res chain seq x y z
N MET A 1 -7.73 2.98 -4.36
CA MET A 1 -8.27 1.71 -3.81
C MET A 1 -9.77 1.68 -4.01
N ILE A 2 -10.31 0.60 -4.49
CA ILE A 2 -11.73 0.51 -4.83
C ILE A 2 -12.61 0.24 -3.60
N PRO A 3 -13.88 0.68 -3.62
CA PRO A 3 -14.77 0.56 -2.46
C PRO A 3 -14.98 -0.87 -1.96
N GLU A 4 -15.00 -1.85 -2.84
CA GLU A 4 -15.21 -3.25 -2.45
C GLU A 4 -14.06 -3.80 -1.61
N ILE A 5 -12.83 -3.38 -1.89
CA ILE A 5 -11.66 -3.75 -1.08
C ILE A 5 -11.74 -3.07 0.28
N ILE A 6 -12.08 -1.79 0.30
CA ILE A 6 -12.24 -1.05 1.55
C ILE A 6 -13.34 -1.69 2.40
N ALA A 7 -14.47 -2.04 1.79
CA ALA A 7 -15.58 -2.68 2.49
C ALA A 7 -15.18 -4.01 3.12
N SER A 8 -14.38 -4.82 2.42
CA SER A 8 -13.87 -6.09 2.96
C SER A 8 -13.00 -5.85 4.19
N LEU A 9 -12.15 -4.84 4.15
CA LEU A 9 -11.30 -4.49 5.28
C LEU A 9 -12.12 -3.93 6.45
N GLU A 10 -13.12 -3.10 6.15
CA GLU A 10 -14.05 -2.60 7.17
C GLU A 10 -14.78 -3.73 7.88
N TYR A 11 -15.20 -4.75 7.14
CA TYR A 11 -15.81 -5.94 7.73
C TYR A 11 -14.85 -6.62 8.71
N GLY A 12 -13.59 -6.78 8.32
CA GLY A 12 -12.57 -7.34 9.18
C GLY A 12 -12.42 -6.57 10.49
N VAL A 13 -12.40 -5.24 10.39
CA VAL A 13 -12.24 -4.36 11.56
C VAL A 13 -13.49 -4.34 12.42
N ALA A 14 -14.65 -4.06 11.83
CA ALA A 14 -15.88 -3.82 12.57
C ALA A 14 -16.55 -5.10 13.07
N VAL A 15 -16.49 -6.19 12.30
CA VAL A 15 -17.23 -7.42 12.60
C VAL A 15 -16.31 -8.50 13.16
N LEU A 16 -15.14 -8.70 12.56
CA LEU A 16 -14.22 -9.76 12.97
C LEU A 16 -13.25 -9.34 14.07
N GLY A 17 -13.17 -8.04 14.36
CA GLY A 17 -12.32 -7.53 15.42
C GLY A 17 -10.83 -7.66 15.18
N ILE A 18 -10.38 -7.58 13.92
CA ILE A 18 -8.95 -7.63 13.62
C ILE A 18 -8.22 -6.44 14.26
N LYS A 19 -6.97 -6.66 14.62
CA LYS A 19 -6.17 -5.66 15.35
C LYS A 19 -5.07 -5.02 14.51
N VAL A 20 -4.73 -5.60 13.35
CA VAL A 20 -3.67 -5.11 12.49
C VAL A 20 -4.10 -5.20 11.04
N LEU A 21 -3.90 -4.10 10.30
CA LEU A 21 -3.95 -4.06 8.85
C LEU A 21 -2.53 -3.77 8.34
N LEU A 22 -1.96 -4.72 7.64
CA LEU A 22 -0.64 -4.57 7.03
C LEU A 22 -0.80 -4.44 5.52
N VAL A 23 -0.40 -3.30 4.98
CA VAL A 23 -0.30 -3.12 3.54
C VAL A 23 1.09 -3.58 3.12
N LEU A 24 1.14 -4.63 2.33
CA LEU A 24 2.39 -5.31 2.02
C LEU A 24 2.75 -5.15 0.54
N GLY A 25 3.88 -4.49 0.26
CA GLY A 25 4.54 -4.53 -1.02
C GLY A 25 5.53 -5.69 -1.08
N HIS A 26 6.14 -5.90 -2.23
CA HIS A 26 7.20 -6.91 -2.35
C HIS A 26 8.35 -6.39 -3.20
N SER A 27 9.55 -6.90 -2.96
CA SER A 27 10.73 -6.55 -3.71
C SER A 27 10.59 -6.92 -5.19
N ASN A 28 11.34 -6.22 -6.04
CA ASN A 28 11.40 -6.46 -7.48
C ASN A 28 10.01 -6.50 -8.14
N CYS A 29 9.15 -5.54 -7.77
CA CYS A 29 7.77 -5.50 -8.26
C CYS A 29 7.71 -5.14 -9.74
N GLY A 30 7.15 -6.05 -10.57
CA GLY A 30 7.03 -5.84 -12.00
C GLY A 30 6.11 -4.68 -12.37
N ALA A 31 5.03 -4.48 -11.62
CA ALA A 31 4.11 -3.38 -11.88
C ALA A 31 4.76 -2.02 -11.59
N VAL A 32 5.53 -1.92 -10.51
CA VAL A 32 6.28 -0.70 -10.18
C VAL A 32 7.32 -0.42 -11.25
N LYS A 33 8.06 -1.45 -11.67
CA LYS A 33 9.05 -1.34 -12.73
C LYS A 33 8.42 -0.83 -14.03
N ALA A 34 7.27 -1.39 -14.41
CA ALA A 34 6.55 -0.97 -15.62
C ALA A 34 6.09 0.47 -15.52
N ALA A 35 5.58 0.89 -14.36
CA ALA A 35 5.15 2.28 -14.12
C ALA A 35 6.33 3.25 -14.23
N MET A 36 7.51 2.87 -13.70
CA MET A 36 8.73 3.69 -13.82
C MET A 36 9.15 3.89 -15.26
N ASN A 37 9.08 2.83 -16.05
CA ASN A 37 9.48 2.91 -17.47
C ASN A 37 8.41 3.54 -18.35
N ALA A 38 7.16 3.61 -17.89
CA ALA A 38 6.01 4.16 -18.61
C ALA A 38 5.91 3.66 -20.05
N GLY A 39 6.30 2.38 -20.26
CA GLY A 39 6.34 1.78 -21.58
C GLY A 39 5.01 1.24 -22.04
N THR A 40 4.97 0.79 -23.28
CA THR A 40 3.81 0.10 -23.85
C THR A 40 3.70 -1.28 -23.23
N VAL A 41 2.52 -1.62 -22.72
CA VAL A 41 2.23 -2.91 -22.10
C VAL A 41 0.91 -3.47 -22.65
N PRO A 42 0.74 -4.80 -22.63
CA PRO A 42 -0.50 -5.41 -23.14
C PRO A 42 -1.73 -5.07 -22.30
N GLY A 43 -2.88 -4.98 -22.98
CA GLY A 43 -4.18 -4.91 -22.34
C GLY A 43 -4.36 -3.76 -21.38
N GLN A 44 -4.89 -4.06 -20.21
CA GLN A 44 -5.23 -3.06 -19.19
C GLN A 44 -4.13 -2.80 -18.17
N ILE A 45 -2.94 -3.35 -18.38
CA ILE A 45 -1.84 -3.22 -17.40
C ILE A 45 -1.51 -1.75 -17.13
N SER A 46 -1.55 -0.90 -18.16
CA SER A 46 -1.25 0.53 -18.02
C SER A 46 -2.21 1.26 -17.06
N ALA A 47 -3.39 0.70 -16.80
CA ALA A 47 -4.33 1.28 -15.83
C ALA A 47 -3.75 1.32 -14.41
N LEU A 48 -2.75 0.50 -14.11
CA LEU A 48 -2.07 0.50 -12.81
C LEU A 48 -1.17 1.73 -12.63
N TYR A 49 -0.71 2.33 -13.72
CA TYR A 49 0.31 3.40 -13.67
C TYR A 49 -0.15 4.60 -12.86
N GLN A 50 -1.41 5.03 -13.03
CA GLN A 50 -1.93 6.20 -12.32
C GLN A 50 -1.91 6.02 -10.80
N TYR A 51 -2.09 4.79 -10.32
CA TYR A 51 -2.07 4.51 -8.88
C TYR A 51 -0.65 4.45 -8.32
N LEU A 52 0.34 4.16 -9.16
CA LEU A 52 1.73 3.99 -8.75
C LEU A 52 2.56 5.27 -8.95
N GLN A 53 2.12 6.19 -9.81
CA GLN A 53 2.88 7.39 -10.15
C GLN A 53 3.29 8.23 -8.94
N PRO A 54 2.43 8.50 -7.94
CA PRO A 54 2.87 9.30 -6.79
C PRO A 54 4.07 8.69 -6.06
N ALA A 55 4.10 7.37 -5.94
CA ALA A 55 5.22 6.66 -5.30
C ALA A 55 6.47 6.67 -6.18
N VAL A 56 6.29 6.45 -7.48
CA VAL A 56 7.38 6.48 -8.46
C VAL A 56 8.06 7.85 -8.46
N ALA A 57 7.28 8.92 -8.40
CA ALA A 57 7.81 10.30 -8.38
C ALA A 57 8.71 10.56 -7.16
N LYS A 58 8.50 9.84 -6.05
CA LYS A 58 9.28 10.00 -4.82
C LYS A 58 10.38 8.96 -4.64
N SER A 59 10.61 8.12 -5.64
CA SER A 59 11.52 6.97 -5.50
C SER A 59 12.94 7.21 -5.97
N ASP A 60 13.21 8.32 -6.65
CA ASP A 60 14.52 8.61 -7.26
C ASP A 60 15.00 7.47 -8.18
N GLY A 61 14.08 6.83 -8.89
CA GLY A 61 14.38 5.72 -9.78
C GLY A 61 14.65 4.37 -9.10
N ASN A 62 14.42 4.27 -7.80
CA ASN A 62 14.63 3.03 -7.04
C ASN A 62 13.32 2.26 -6.89
N ILE A 63 13.27 1.02 -7.44
CA ILE A 63 12.07 0.19 -7.46
C ILE A 63 11.61 -0.16 -6.05
N ASP A 64 12.53 -0.58 -5.18
CA ASP A 64 12.17 -1.01 -3.83
C ASP A 64 11.71 0.17 -2.98
N LYS A 65 12.30 1.35 -3.17
CA LYS A 65 11.83 2.57 -2.52
C LYS A 65 10.42 2.94 -3.00
N ALA A 66 10.15 2.86 -4.30
CA ALA A 66 8.81 3.12 -4.84
C ALA A 66 7.79 2.15 -4.26
N THR A 67 8.13 0.88 -4.12
CA THR A 67 7.27 -0.13 -3.52
C THR A 67 6.94 0.21 -2.07
N GLU A 68 7.95 0.59 -1.28
CA GLU A 68 7.74 0.96 0.13
C GLU A 68 6.87 2.22 0.24
N VAL A 69 7.16 3.25 -0.55
CA VAL A 69 6.39 4.49 -0.57
C VAL A 69 4.93 4.21 -0.97
N ASN A 70 4.73 3.35 -1.98
CA ASN A 70 3.37 3.00 -2.40
C ASN A 70 2.60 2.27 -1.31
N ALA A 71 3.23 1.31 -0.63
CA ALA A 71 2.59 0.61 0.48
C ALA A 71 2.17 1.59 1.58
N ARG A 72 3.03 2.57 1.89
CA ARG A 72 2.73 3.61 2.86
C ARG A 72 1.57 4.50 2.40
N PHE A 73 1.55 4.91 1.13
CA PHE A 73 0.46 5.70 0.58
C PHE A 73 -0.88 4.97 0.66
N GLN A 74 -0.90 3.67 0.35
CA GLN A 74 -2.12 2.89 0.42
C GLN A 74 -2.60 2.72 1.86
N ALA A 75 -1.69 2.54 2.81
CA ALA A 75 -2.05 2.48 4.23
C ALA A 75 -2.70 3.80 4.68
N GLU A 76 -2.15 4.92 4.29
CA GLU A 76 -2.71 6.24 4.62
C GLU A 76 -4.03 6.49 3.91
N LEU A 77 -4.16 6.06 2.67
CA LEU A 77 -5.40 6.18 1.91
C LEU A 77 -6.54 5.40 2.58
N LEU A 78 -6.26 4.23 3.12
CA LEU A 78 -7.25 3.46 3.90
C LEU A 78 -7.76 4.26 5.08
N ARG A 79 -6.86 4.88 5.84
CA ARG A 79 -7.25 5.70 6.99
C ARG A 79 -8.04 6.93 6.58
N ALA A 80 -7.68 7.54 5.45
CA ALA A 80 -8.35 8.74 4.94
C ALA A 80 -9.73 8.42 4.33
N SER A 81 -9.86 7.23 3.69
CA SER A 81 -11.05 6.87 2.92
C SER A 81 -12.12 6.17 3.75
N SER A 82 -11.79 5.63 4.91
CA SER A 82 -12.71 4.84 5.73
C SER A 82 -12.81 5.42 7.14
N THR A 83 -14.00 5.86 7.50
CA THR A 83 -14.28 6.32 8.87
C THR A 83 -14.16 5.16 9.87
N VAL A 84 -14.56 3.96 9.46
CA VAL A 84 -14.47 2.75 10.29
C VAL A 84 -13.00 2.49 10.66
N ILE A 85 -12.12 2.46 9.66
CA ILE A 85 -10.69 2.20 9.87
C ILE A 85 -10.05 3.35 10.64
N ARG A 86 -10.34 4.59 10.24
CA ARG A 86 -9.78 5.77 10.90
C ARG A 86 -10.13 5.83 12.37
N ASP A 87 -11.40 5.62 12.71
CA ASP A 87 -11.86 5.74 14.10
C ASP A 87 -11.29 4.62 14.96
N ALA A 88 -11.19 3.40 14.44
CA ALA A 88 -10.55 2.29 15.15
C ALA A 88 -9.06 2.56 15.40
N ALA A 89 -8.38 3.14 14.42
CA ALA A 89 -6.97 3.50 14.55
C ALA A 89 -6.78 4.61 15.61
N LYS A 90 -7.63 5.63 15.60
CA LYS A 90 -7.59 6.71 16.59
C LYS A 90 -7.87 6.22 18.00
N ALA A 91 -8.73 5.23 18.14
CA ALA A 91 -9.07 4.64 19.44
C ALA A 91 -8.02 3.62 19.92
N HIS A 92 -6.92 3.45 19.18
CA HIS A 92 -5.87 2.47 19.47
C HIS A 92 -6.37 1.02 19.50
N GLN A 93 -7.46 0.73 18.79
CA GLN A 93 -8.01 -0.61 18.63
C GLN A 93 -7.50 -1.31 17.38
N LEU A 94 -6.88 -0.57 16.47
CA LEU A 94 -6.37 -1.06 15.21
C LEU A 94 -5.05 -0.38 14.89
N LYS A 95 -4.06 -1.16 14.46
CA LYS A 95 -2.83 -0.64 13.90
C LYS A 95 -2.86 -0.79 12.38
N VAL A 96 -2.70 0.31 11.65
CA VAL A 96 -2.54 0.30 10.19
C VAL A 96 -1.09 0.59 9.89
N THR A 97 -0.42 -0.31 9.21
CA THR A 97 1.01 -0.19 8.92
C THR A 97 1.33 -0.68 7.52
N ALA A 98 2.55 -0.44 7.08
CA ALA A 98 3.03 -0.84 5.78
C ALA A 98 4.35 -1.59 5.90
N GLY A 99 4.64 -2.45 4.95
CA GLY A 99 5.88 -3.20 4.92
C GLY A 99 6.22 -3.69 3.52
N VAL A 100 7.38 -4.31 3.40
CA VAL A 100 7.86 -4.89 2.15
C VAL A 100 8.31 -6.32 2.39
N TYR A 101 7.79 -7.23 1.58
CA TYR A 101 8.21 -8.63 1.55
C TYR A 101 9.39 -8.77 0.60
N ASP A 102 10.50 -9.30 1.09
CA ASP A 102 11.68 -9.57 0.29
C ASP A 102 11.59 -10.98 -0.29
N LEU A 103 11.49 -11.08 -1.61
CA LEU A 103 11.35 -12.36 -2.31
C LEU A 103 12.58 -13.26 -2.15
N ALA A 104 13.78 -12.68 -2.00
CA ALA A 104 15.01 -13.44 -1.86
C ALA A 104 15.16 -14.05 -0.46
N THR A 105 14.89 -13.26 0.58
CA THR A 105 15.05 -13.69 1.98
C THR A 105 13.79 -14.26 2.60
N ARG A 106 12.62 -13.99 1.98
CA ARG A 106 11.29 -14.35 2.50
C ARG A 106 10.97 -13.68 3.83
N LYS A 107 11.53 -12.50 4.06
CA LYS A 107 11.30 -11.73 5.28
C LYS A 107 10.47 -10.50 4.98
N VAL A 108 9.67 -10.08 5.96
CA VAL A 108 8.91 -8.84 5.92
C VAL A 108 9.67 -7.79 6.74
N ARG A 109 9.90 -6.64 6.12
CA ARG A 109 10.44 -5.46 6.82
C ARG A 109 9.33 -4.43 6.93
N LEU A 110 9.02 -4.01 8.14
CA LEU A 110 8.03 -2.94 8.34
C LEU A 110 8.63 -1.60 7.89
N SER A 111 7.80 -0.78 7.27
CA SER A 111 8.25 0.53 6.81
C SER A 111 8.44 1.47 8.01
N GLU A 112 9.58 2.16 8.01
CA GLU A 112 9.90 3.19 8.99
C GLU A 112 9.67 4.60 8.45
N LEU A 113 9.16 4.71 7.21
CA LEU A 113 8.87 6.02 6.62
C LEU A 113 7.82 6.74 7.46
N PRO A 114 7.99 8.06 7.67
CA PRO A 114 7.00 8.83 8.43
C PRO A 114 5.66 8.84 7.70
N TYR A 115 4.59 8.97 8.48
CA TYR A 115 3.28 9.21 7.89
C TYR A 115 3.29 10.54 7.15
N LEU A 116 2.67 10.54 5.99
CA LEU A 116 2.43 11.77 5.24
C LEU A 116 1.18 12.41 5.83
N GLU A 117 1.35 13.57 6.39
CA GLU A 117 0.23 14.38 6.88
C GLU A 117 -0.26 15.32 5.78
#